data_814039aac81fbbca455a5b6697d819ce
#
_entry.id   814039aac81fbbca455a5b6697d819ce
#
_cell.length_a   1.000
_cell.length_b   1.000
_cell.length_c   1.000
_cell.angle_alpha   90.00
_cell.angle_beta   90.00
_cell.angle_gamma   90.00
#
_symmetry.space_group_name_H-M   'P 1'
#
loop_
_entity.id
_entity.type
_entity.pdbx_description
1 polymer ?
#
loop_
_entity_poly.entity_id
_entity_poly.type
_entity_poly.pdbx_seq_one_letter_code
_entity_poly.pdbx_strand_id
1 'polypeptide(L)'
;MKLSRVSAVNWNKIQDDKDQEVWNRLTSNFWLPEKVPLSNDIPAWQTLSHAEQQLTIRVFTGLTLLDTIQNTVGAPALMSDALTPHEEAVMSNISFMEAVHARSYSSIFSTLCQTKDVDAAYTWSEESASLQRKAELVLEYYRADEPLKKKIASVFLESFLFYSGFWLPMYWSSRGKLTNTADLIRLIIRDEAVHGYYIGYKYQKGLEKVSPEKREELNDFALDLLMDLYDNELSYTEELYAGTGWEDDVKAFLCYNANKALMNLGYEALFPPEMAEVNPAILAALSPNADENHDFFSGSGSSYVMGKAVETKDEDWDF
;
A
#
# COMPACT_ATOMS: atom_id res chain seq x y z
N MET A 1 13.24 -3.25 21.77
CA MET A 1 13.10 -1.89 22.35
C MET A 1 12.46 -1.95 23.73
N LYS A 2 12.99 -1.25 24.73
CA LYS A 2 12.30 -1.11 26.02
C LYS A 2 11.42 0.12 25.96
N LEU A 3 10.12 -0.04 26.05
CA LEU A 3 9.25 1.07 26.42
C LEU A 3 9.68 1.56 27.79
N SER A 4 10.37 2.69 27.82
CA SER A 4 10.85 3.28 29.07
C SER A 4 9.78 4.10 29.77
N ARG A 5 8.71 4.45 29.05
CA ARG A 5 7.61 5.23 29.60
C ARG A 5 6.56 4.33 30.26
N VAL A 6 6.05 4.81 31.36
CA VAL A 6 4.93 4.21 32.10
C VAL A 6 3.73 5.17 32.20
N SER A 7 3.72 6.23 31.39
CA SER A 7 2.66 7.24 31.35
C SER A 7 1.64 6.94 30.25
N ALA A 8 0.39 7.30 30.46
CA ALA A 8 -0.65 7.24 29.45
C ALA A 8 -0.37 8.20 28.28
N VAL A 9 -0.83 7.84 27.10
CA VAL A 9 -0.79 8.72 25.92
C VAL A 9 -1.77 9.88 26.12
N ASN A 10 -1.28 11.11 25.95
CA ASN A 10 -2.08 12.31 26.05
C ASN A 10 -2.40 12.91 24.69
N TRP A 11 -3.59 12.63 24.16
CA TRP A 11 -4.06 13.15 22.89
C TRP A 11 -4.40 14.65 22.89
N ASN A 12 -4.43 15.29 24.05
CA ASN A 12 -4.57 16.76 24.16
C ASN A 12 -3.21 17.49 24.08
N LYS A 13 -2.09 16.74 24.00
CA LYS A 13 -0.74 17.30 23.90
C LYS A 13 0.08 16.50 22.89
N ILE A 14 -0.10 16.83 21.63
CA ILE A 14 0.51 16.15 20.49
C ILE A 14 1.86 16.80 20.18
N GLN A 15 2.87 15.99 19.85
CA GLN A 15 4.23 16.47 19.55
C GLN A 15 4.41 16.77 18.05
N ASP A 16 3.63 16.09 17.19
CA ASP A 16 3.64 16.24 15.75
C ASP A 16 2.19 16.20 15.27
N ASP A 17 1.65 17.33 14.84
CA ASP A 17 0.25 17.46 14.40
C ASP A 17 -0.09 16.52 13.23
N LYS A 18 0.93 16.12 12.44
CA LYS A 18 0.76 15.17 11.35
C LYS A 18 0.33 13.77 11.87
N ASP A 19 0.78 13.38 13.07
CA ASP A 19 0.36 12.11 13.69
C ASP A 19 -1.17 12.10 13.93
N GLN A 20 -1.71 13.22 14.41
CA GLN A 20 -3.16 13.34 14.64
C GLN A 20 -3.94 13.41 13.32
N GLU A 21 -3.45 14.19 12.36
CA GLU A 21 -4.08 14.31 11.04
C GLU A 21 -4.21 12.94 10.38
N VAL A 22 -3.11 12.17 10.35
CA VAL A 22 -3.08 10.86 9.73
C VAL A 22 -3.89 9.85 10.53
N TRP A 23 -3.80 9.87 11.88
CA TRP A 23 -4.66 9.03 12.73
C TRP A 23 -6.15 9.25 12.43
N ASN A 24 -6.58 10.51 12.43
CA ASN A 24 -7.98 10.85 12.14
C ASN A 24 -8.40 10.39 10.75
N ARG A 25 -7.52 10.51 9.77
CA ARG A 25 -7.77 10.08 8.41
C ARG A 25 -7.89 8.56 8.30
N LEU A 26 -6.95 7.79 8.84
CA LEU A 26 -7.00 6.34 8.81
C LEU A 26 -8.23 5.79 9.53
N THR A 27 -8.56 6.35 10.69
CA THR A 27 -9.74 5.93 11.46
C THR A 27 -11.05 6.31 10.78
N SER A 28 -11.13 7.46 10.10
CA SER A 28 -12.30 7.84 9.31
C SER A 28 -12.46 7.01 8.03
N ASN A 29 -11.36 6.50 7.51
CA ASN A 29 -11.32 5.64 6.33
C ASN A 29 -11.59 4.16 6.65
N PHE A 30 -11.79 3.78 7.91
CA PHE A 30 -11.96 2.39 8.32
C PHE A 30 -13.05 1.66 7.54
N TRP A 31 -12.74 0.45 7.09
CA TRP A 31 -13.65 -0.42 6.34
C TRP A 31 -13.34 -1.89 6.61
N LEU A 32 -14.25 -2.77 6.22
CA LEU A 32 -14.09 -4.22 6.26
C LEU A 32 -14.59 -4.84 4.95
N PRO A 33 -13.97 -5.93 4.46
CA PRO A 33 -14.28 -6.54 3.18
C PRO A 33 -15.74 -7.03 3.06
N GLU A 34 -16.38 -7.37 4.18
CA GLU A 34 -17.77 -7.81 4.23
C GLU A 34 -18.78 -6.73 3.78
N LYS A 35 -18.33 -5.48 3.62
CA LYS A 35 -19.16 -4.38 3.12
C LYS A 35 -19.23 -4.33 1.59
N VAL A 36 -18.34 -5.04 0.90
CA VAL A 36 -18.29 -5.07 -0.57
C VAL A 36 -19.03 -6.31 -1.08
N PRO A 37 -20.03 -6.15 -1.96
CA PRO A 37 -20.85 -7.27 -2.45
C PRO A 37 -20.14 -8.07 -3.57
N LEU A 38 -19.05 -8.77 -3.22
CA LEU A 38 -18.19 -9.52 -4.16
C LEU A 38 -18.96 -10.56 -5.01
N SER A 39 -20.08 -11.09 -4.48
CA SER A 39 -20.91 -12.06 -5.21
C SER A 39 -21.48 -11.51 -6.52
N ASN A 40 -21.57 -10.18 -6.67
CA ASN A 40 -22.01 -9.55 -7.92
C ASN A 40 -20.99 -9.79 -9.07
N ASP A 41 -19.76 -10.12 -8.76
CA ASP A 41 -18.70 -10.38 -9.74
C ASP A 41 -18.69 -11.84 -10.24
N ILE A 42 -19.47 -12.78 -9.66
CA ILE A 42 -19.51 -14.19 -10.06
C ILE A 42 -19.82 -14.35 -11.56
N PRO A 43 -20.82 -13.67 -12.15
CA PRO A 43 -21.08 -13.79 -13.58
C PRO A 43 -19.90 -13.34 -14.46
N ALA A 44 -19.23 -12.24 -14.09
CA ALA A 44 -18.06 -11.74 -14.80
C ALA A 44 -16.86 -12.70 -14.65
N TRP A 45 -16.63 -13.23 -13.44
CA TRP A 45 -15.61 -14.24 -13.17
C TRP A 45 -15.74 -15.46 -14.07
N GLN A 46 -16.96 -15.96 -14.26
CA GLN A 46 -17.25 -17.12 -15.11
C GLN A 46 -16.99 -16.86 -16.59
N THR A 47 -16.91 -15.61 -17.04
CA THR A 47 -16.56 -15.26 -18.43
C THR A 47 -15.06 -15.21 -18.68
N LEU A 48 -14.24 -15.20 -17.64
CA LEU A 48 -12.78 -15.21 -17.77
C LEU A 48 -12.33 -16.61 -18.20
N SER A 49 -11.33 -16.64 -19.09
CA SER A 49 -10.64 -17.88 -19.41
C SER A 49 -9.93 -18.44 -18.18
N HIS A 50 -9.61 -19.72 -18.19
CA HIS A 50 -8.88 -20.35 -17.08
C HIS A 50 -7.51 -19.67 -16.84
N ALA A 51 -6.82 -19.24 -17.89
CA ALA A 51 -5.55 -18.52 -17.78
C ALA A 51 -5.74 -17.14 -17.09
N GLU A 52 -6.79 -16.39 -17.44
CA GLU A 52 -7.11 -15.10 -16.82
C GLU A 52 -7.50 -15.27 -15.33
N GLN A 53 -8.25 -16.34 -15.00
CA GLN A 53 -8.57 -16.67 -13.60
C GLN A 53 -7.30 -17.01 -12.81
N GLN A 54 -6.42 -17.85 -13.35
CA GLN A 54 -5.15 -18.22 -12.72
C GLN A 54 -4.24 -17.02 -12.50
N LEU A 55 -4.10 -16.14 -13.50
CA LEU A 55 -3.36 -14.90 -13.38
C LEU A 55 -3.93 -14.04 -12.25
N THR A 56 -5.26 -13.84 -12.21
CA THR A 56 -5.91 -13.00 -11.20
C THR A 56 -5.70 -13.57 -9.79
N ILE A 57 -5.80 -14.89 -9.60
CA ILE A 57 -5.54 -15.53 -8.30
C ILE A 57 -4.08 -15.35 -7.89
N ARG A 58 -3.11 -15.55 -8.80
CA ARG A 58 -1.67 -15.36 -8.52
C ARG A 58 -1.36 -13.91 -8.14
N VAL A 59 -1.92 -12.93 -8.87
CA VAL A 59 -1.77 -11.51 -8.54
C VAL A 59 -2.22 -11.24 -7.11
N PHE A 60 -3.42 -11.67 -6.74
CA PHE A 60 -3.93 -11.45 -5.38
C PHE A 60 -3.18 -12.23 -4.31
N THR A 61 -2.65 -13.41 -4.63
CA THR A 61 -1.80 -14.16 -3.70
C THR A 61 -0.47 -13.43 -3.47
N GLY A 62 0.13 -12.86 -4.51
CA GLY A 62 1.34 -12.02 -4.39
C GLY A 62 1.12 -10.78 -3.52
N LEU A 63 -0.01 -10.10 -3.71
CA LEU A 63 -0.42 -8.96 -2.86
C LEU A 63 -0.60 -9.42 -1.41
N THR A 64 -1.30 -10.52 -1.17
CA THR A 64 -1.48 -11.09 0.18
C THR A 64 -0.15 -11.32 0.91
N LEU A 65 0.89 -11.78 0.20
CA LEU A 65 2.22 -11.97 0.79
C LEU A 65 2.80 -10.64 1.29
N LEU A 66 2.71 -9.58 0.48
CA LEU A 66 3.25 -8.27 0.84
C LEU A 66 2.51 -7.65 2.03
N ASP A 67 1.16 -7.67 2.03
CA ASP A 67 0.36 -7.22 3.18
C ASP A 67 0.70 -8.02 4.44
N THR A 68 0.91 -9.33 4.32
CA THR A 68 1.31 -10.18 5.45
C THR A 68 2.67 -9.75 6.02
N ILE A 69 3.63 -9.42 5.16
CA ILE A 69 4.95 -8.94 5.59
C ILE A 69 4.80 -7.57 6.28
N GLN A 70 4.03 -6.66 5.70
CA GLN A 70 3.83 -5.34 6.26
C GLN A 70 3.09 -5.41 7.61
N ASN A 71 2.06 -6.24 7.72
CA ASN A 71 1.33 -6.48 8.97
C ASN A 71 2.22 -7.06 10.07
N THR A 72 2.97 -8.14 9.76
CA THR A 72 3.61 -8.96 10.79
C THR A 72 5.03 -8.54 11.12
N VAL A 73 5.72 -7.85 10.21
CA VAL A 73 7.13 -7.45 10.35
C VAL A 73 7.33 -5.95 10.16
N GLY A 74 6.84 -5.37 9.05
CA GLY A 74 7.14 -4.01 8.63
C GLY A 74 6.59 -2.95 9.60
N ALA A 75 5.28 -2.85 9.73
CA ALA A 75 4.66 -1.87 10.62
C ALA A 75 5.09 -2.06 12.09
N PRO A 76 5.22 -3.30 12.64
CA PRO A 76 5.83 -3.51 13.96
C PRO A 76 7.27 -3.02 14.08
N ALA A 77 8.10 -3.21 13.04
CA ALA A 77 9.49 -2.71 13.04
C ALA A 77 9.55 -1.18 13.04
N LEU A 78 8.69 -0.53 12.23
CA LEU A 78 8.55 0.93 12.20
C LEU A 78 8.00 1.49 13.53
N MET A 79 7.02 0.81 14.11
CA MET A 79 6.46 1.16 15.42
C MET A 79 7.53 1.12 16.52
N SER A 80 8.46 0.18 16.46
CA SER A 80 9.56 0.09 17.43
C SER A 80 10.51 1.29 17.36
N ASP A 81 10.59 1.96 16.23
CA ASP A 81 11.44 3.12 15.96
C ASP A 81 10.67 4.45 16.08
N ALA A 82 9.40 4.41 16.44
CA ALA A 82 8.55 5.60 16.58
C ALA A 82 9.11 6.57 17.64
N LEU A 83 9.09 7.87 17.31
CA LEU A 83 9.62 8.92 18.19
C LEU A 83 8.57 9.46 19.16
N THR A 84 7.28 9.27 18.84
CA THR A 84 6.15 9.73 19.65
C THR A 84 5.17 8.60 19.93
N PRO A 85 4.41 8.64 21.04
CA PRO A 85 3.36 7.67 21.29
C PRO A 85 2.21 7.78 20.27
N HIS A 86 2.04 8.93 19.62
CA HIS A 86 1.04 9.14 18.57
C HIS A 86 1.48 8.50 17.24
N GLU A 87 2.77 8.56 16.92
CA GLU A 87 3.36 7.80 15.80
C GLU A 87 3.20 6.29 16.01
N GLU A 88 3.43 5.77 17.23
CA GLU A 88 3.15 4.35 17.55
C GLU A 88 1.69 3.98 17.29
N ALA A 89 0.75 4.86 17.66
CA ALA A 89 -0.67 4.62 17.43
C ALA A 89 -1.01 4.57 15.93
N VAL A 90 -0.43 5.47 15.11
CA VAL A 90 -0.60 5.44 13.65
C VAL A 90 -0.05 4.14 13.08
N MET A 91 1.16 3.72 13.46
CA MET A 91 1.77 2.46 12.98
C MET A 91 0.97 1.23 13.43
N SER A 92 0.35 1.26 14.61
CA SER A 92 -0.56 0.21 15.07
C SER A 92 -1.82 0.10 14.18
N ASN A 93 -2.37 1.24 13.73
CA ASN A 93 -3.50 1.26 12.81
C ASN A 93 -3.09 0.73 11.43
N ILE A 94 -1.94 1.14 10.90
CA ILE A 94 -1.38 0.60 9.65
C ILE A 94 -1.27 -0.92 9.76
N SER A 95 -0.58 -1.44 10.78
CA SER A 95 -0.45 -2.89 10.99
C SER A 95 -1.80 -3.61 11.00
N PHE A 96 -2.81 -3.06 11.65
CA PHE A 96 -4.17 -3.64 11.67
C PHE A 96 -4.81 -3.63 10.27
N MET A 97 -4.71 -2.53 9.52
CA MET A 97 -5.30 -2.44 8.19
C MET A 97 -4.64 -3.37 7.18
N GLU A 98 -3.33 -3.61 7.27
CA GLU A 98 -2.65 -4.63 6.47
C GLU A 98 -3.21 -6.05 6.68
N ALA A 99 -3.61 -6.38 7.92
CA ALA A 99 -4.34 -7.64 8.18
C ALA A 99 -5.73 -7.66 7.53
N VAL A 100 -6.42 -6.51 7.47
CA VAL A 100 -7.71 -6.35 6.76
C VAL A 100 -7.50 -6.50 5.24
N HIS A 101 -6.42 -5.94 4.69
CA HIS A 101 -6.05 -6.07 3.28
C HIS A 101 -5.81 -7.54 2.93
N ALA A 102 -4.94 -8.24 3.64
CA ALA A 102 -4.68 -9.68 3.44
C ALA A 102 -5.96 -10.53 3.51
N ARG A 103 -6.85 -10.24 4.48
CA ARG A 103 -8.14 -10.90 4.61
C ARG A 103 -9.08 -10.61 3.43
N SER A 104 -8.96 -9.45 2.81
CA SER A 104 -9.79 -9.03 1.68
C SER A 104 -9.59 -9.93 0.47
N TYR A 105 -8.37 -10.33 0.18
CA TYR A 105 -8.08 -11.30 -0.90
C TYR A 105 -8.69 -12.68 -0.57
N SER A 106 -8.63 -13.11 0.69
CA SER A 106 -9.29 -14.34 1.11
C SER A 106 -10.82 -14.27 0.91
N SER A 107 -11.43 -13.10 1.08
CA SER A 107 -12.85 -12.88 0.81
C SER A 107 -13.17 -12.96 -0.69
N ILE A 108 -12.29 -12.43 -1.55
CA ILE A 108 -12.39 -12.58 -3.01
C ILE A 108 -12.29 -14.06 -3.37
N PHE A 109 -11.28 -14.77 -2.86
CA PHE A 109 -11.04 -16.18 -3.16
C PHE A 109 -12.21 -17.06 -2.75
N SER A 110 -12.73 -16.90 -1.53
CA SER A 110 -13.86 -17.69 -1.04
C SER A 110 -15.16 -17.43 -1.80
N THR A 111 -15.28 -16.27 -2.46
CA THR A 111 -16.48 -15.89 -3.24
C THR A 111 -16.40 -16.35 -4.68
N LEU A 112 -15.22 -16.23 -5.33
CA LEU A 112 -15.08 -16.37 -6.78
C LEU A 112 -14.36 -17.65 -7.21
N CYS A 113 -13.44 -18.18 -6.35
CA CYS A 113 -12.46 -19.16 -6.79
C CYS A 113 -12.75 -20.57 -6.25
N GLN A 114 -12.23 -21.59 -6.94
CA GLN A 114 -12.22 -22.95 -6.42
C GLN A 114 -11.02 -23.13 -5.47
N THR A 115 -11.22 -23.83 -4.34
CA THR A 115 -10.17 -24.05 -3.33
C THR A 115 -8.88 -24.62 -3.92
N LYS A 116 -8.97 -25.57 -4.84
CA LYS A 116 -7.79 -26.17 -5.49
C LYS A 116 -6.92 -25.16 -6.25
N ASP A 117 -7.56 -24.13 -6.88
CA ASP A 117 -6.85 -23.11 -7.64
C ASP A 117 -6.18 -22.09 -6.70
N VAL A 118 -6.84 -21.81 -5.57
CA VAL A 118 -6.29 -21.00 -4.50
C VAL A 118 -5.09 -21.70 -3.86
N ASP A 119 -5.21 -22.96 -3.48
CA ASP A 119 -4.12 -23.75 -2.88
C ASP A 119 -2.91 -23.83 -3.81
N ALA A 120 -3.15 -24.02 -5.13
CA ALA A 120 -2.08 -24.00 -6.12
C ALA A 120 -1.37 -22.64 -6.24
N ALA A 121 -2.11 -21.51 -6.09
CA ALA A 121 -1.51 -20.19 -6.14
C ALA A 121 -0.70 -19.88 -4.87
N TYR A 122 -1.13 -20.33 -3.70
CA TYR A 122 -0.33 -20.23 -2.49
C TYR A 122 0.96 -21.04 -2.59
N THR A 123 0.91 -22.28 -3.11
CA THR A 123 2.12 -23.07 -3.40
C THR A 123 3.03 -22.33 -4.38
N TRP A 124 2.47 -21.79 -5.47
CA TRP A 124 3.25 -20.99 -6.43
C TRP A 124 3.90 -19.77 -5.75
N SER A 125 3.22 -19.09 -4.84
CA SER A 125 3.79 -17.92 -4.17
C SER A 125 5.00 -18.24 -3.30
N GLU A 126 5.07 -19.46 -2.75
CA GLU A 126 6.24 -19.95 -2.01
C GLU A 126 7.39 -20.37 -2.93
N GLU A 127 7.10 -20.72 -4.19
CA GLU A 127 8.07 -21.22 -5.17
C GLU A 127 8.55 -20.14 -6.16
N SER A 128 7.79 -19.06 -6.39
CA SER A 128 8.15 -17.99 -7.33
C SER A 128 9.39 -17.23 -6.83
N ALA A 129 10.49 -17.37 -7.58
CA ALA A 129 11.76 -16.76 -7.21
C ALA A 129 11.69 -15.23 -7.17
N SER A 130 11.01 -14.60 -8.13
CA SER A 130 10.85 -13.16 -8.21
C SER A 130 9.97 -12.60 -7.08
N LEU A 131 8.88 -13.31 -6.73
CA LEU A 131 8.02 -12.92 -5.60
C LEU A 131 8.75 -13.06 -4.27
N GLN A 132 9.45 -14.17 -4.04
CA GLN A 132 10.25 -14.38 -2.82
C GLN A 132 11.40 -13.37 -2.73
N ARG A 133 12.06 -13.06 -3.85
CA ARG A 133 13.15 -12.07 -3.86
C ARG A 133 12.68 -10.67 -3.46
N LYS A 134 11.51 -10.20 -3.93
CA LYS A 134 10.98 -8.90 -3.48
C LYS A 134 10.67 -8.89 -1.98
N ALA A 135 10.14 -9.99 -1.46
CA ALA A 135 9.89 -10.14 -0.03
C ALA A 135 11.19 -10.11 0.79
N GLU A 136 12.22 -10.84 0.34
CA GLU A 136 13.53 -10.87 1.00
C GLU A 136 14.20 -9.49 1.04
N LEU A 137 14.20 -8.75 -0.08
CA LEU A 137 14.78 -7.41 -0.16
C LEU A 137 14.18 -6.45 0.88
N VAL A 138 12.87 -6.49 1.08
CA VAL A 138 12.20 -5.65 2.08
C VAL A 138 12.47 -6.15 3.50
N LEU A 139 12.37 -7.47 3.73
CA LEU A 139 12.57 -8.08 5.05
C LEU A 139 14.00 -7.89 5.57
N GLU A 140 15.01 -7.82 4.72
CA GLU A 140 16.39 -7.53 5.09
C GLU A 140 16.45 -6.21 5.89
N TYR A 141 15.82 -5.15 5.34
CA TYR A 141 15.86 -3.83 5.99
C TYR A 141 14.93 -3.72 7.19
N TYR A 142 13.78 -4.40 7.20
CA TYR A 142 12.92 -4.44 8.38
C TYR A 142 13.59 -5.06 9.60
N ARG A 143 14.53 -5.98 9.39
CA ARG A 143 15.31 -6.65 10.44
C ARG A 143 16.59 -5.91 10.83
N ALA A 144 17.04 -4.97 10.00
CA ALA A 144 18.22 -4.18 10.27
C ALA A 144 17.99 -3.16 11.39
N ASP A 145 19.04 -2.75 12.10
CA ASP A 145 18.97 -1.67 13.10
C ASP A 145 19.29 -0.30 12.47
N GLU A 146 18.56 0.04 11.40
CA GLU A 146 18.70 1.28 10.63
C GLU A 146 17.33 1.92 10.36
N PRO A 147 16.79 2.74 11.29
CA PRO A 147 15.42 3.25 11.23
C PRO A 147 15.05 3.99 9.93
N LEU A 148 16.00 4.73 9.34
CA LEU A 148 15.74 5.47 8.10
C LEU A 148 15.71 4.55 6.88
N LYS A 149 16.57 3.52 6.82
CA LYS A 149 16.54 2.52 5.74
C LYS A 149 15.29 1.65 5.80
N LYS A 150 14.79 1.33 7.02
CA LYS A 150 13.48 0.67 7.18
C LYS A 150 12.36 1.49 6.56
N LYS A 151 12.34 2.81 6.80
CA LYS A 151 11.32 3.71 6.23
C LYS A 151 11.40 3.78 4.71
N ILE A 152 12.61 3.81 4.13
CA ILE A 152 12.80 3.75 2.67
C ILE A 152 12.21 2.46 2.10
N ALA A 153 12.59 1.31 2.66
CA ALA A 153 12.08 0.01 2.21
C ALA A 153 10.54 -0.07 2.32
N SER A 154 9.98 0.47 3.41
CA SER A 154 8.54 0.51 3.62
C SER A 154 7.82 1.42 2.63
N VAL A 155 8.37 2.60 2.32
CA VAL A 155 7.79 3.48 1.28
C VAL A 155 7.80 2.80 -0.09
N PHE A 156 8.85 2.04 -0.42
CA PHE A 156 8.87 1.27 -1.67
C PHE A 156 7.87 0.12 -1.66
N LEU A 157 7.64 -0.53 -0.52
CA LEU A 157 6.58 -1.54 -0.42
C LEU A 157 5.20 -0.92 -0.67
N GLU A 158 4.85 0.13 0.08
CA GLU A 158 3.54 0.78 0.09
C GLU A 158 3.21 1.53 -1.23
N SER A 159 4.23 2.16 -1.83
CA SER A 159 4.04 3.08 -2.96
C SER A 159 4.49 2.52 -4.30
N PHE A 160 5.15 1.35 -4.33
CA PHE A 160 5.71 0.79 -5.55
C PHE A 160 5.44 -0.72 -5.71
N LEU A 161 5.80 -1.57 -4.75
CA LEU A 161 5.78 -3.04 -4.93
C LEU A 161 4.39 -3.65 -5.05
N PHE A 162 3.36 -3.03 -4.49
CA PHE A 162 1.97 -3.46 -4.67
C PHE A 162 1.46 -3.22 -6.09
N TYR A 163 2.05 -2.28 -6.84
CA TYR A 163 1.40 -1.72 -8.03
C TYR A 163 1.46 -2.62 -9.25
N SER A 164 2.43 -3.53 -9.36
CA SER A 164 2.37 -4.60 -10.37
C SER A 164 1.12 -5.47 -10.23
N GLY A 165 0.64 -5.63 -8.99
CA GLY A 165 -0.59 -6.37 -8.69
C GLY A 165 -1.85 -5.51 -8.83
N PHE A 166 -1.82 -4.25 -8.40
CA PHE A 166 -2.99 -3.36 -8.47
C PHE A 166 -3.41 -3.00 -9.90
N TRP A 167 -2.51 -3.11 -10.86
CA TRP A 167 -2.82 -2.88 -12.26
C TRP A 167 -3.94 -3.77 -12.78
N LEU A 168 -3.93 -5.06 -12.47
CA LEU A 168 -4.85 -6.05 -13.04
C LEU A 168 -6.32 -5.83 -12.65
N PRO A 169 -6.70 -5.63 -11.38
CA PRO A 169 -8.08 -5.32 -11.03
C PRO A 169 -8.57 -4.01 -11.66
N MET A 170 -7.71 -3.01 -11.86
CA MET A 170 -8.06 -1.79 -12.57
C MET A 170 -8.27 -2.06 -14.07
N TYR A 171 -7.46 -2.94 -14.66
CA TYR A 171 -7.68 -3.40 -16.03
C TYR A 171 -9.05 -4.10 -16.19
N TRP A 172 -9.40 -5.03 -15.31
CA TRP A 172 -10.72 -5.67 -15.36
C TRP A 172 -11.85 -4.64 -15.19
N SER A 173 -11.75 -3.74 -14.27
CA SER A 173 -12.74 -2.68 -14.04
C SER A 173 -12.90 -1.78 -15.25
N SER A 174 -11.83 -1.40 -15.94
CA SER A 174 -11.89 -0.60 -17.17
C SER A 174 -12.63 -1.30 -18.31
N ARG A 175 -12.81 -2.62 -18.22
CA ARG A 175 -13.56 -3.47 -19.15
C ARG A 175 -14.96 -3.83 -18.65
N GLY A 176 -15.41 -3.24 -17.54
CA GLY A 176 -16.68 -3.55 -16.91
C GLY A 176 -16.75 -4.95 -16.27
N LYS A 177 -15.58 -5.55 -15.96
CA LYS A 177 -15.48 -6.86 -15.32
C LYS A 177 -14.95 -6.69 -13.89
N LEU A 178 -15.37 -7.57 -12.98
CA LEU A 178 -14.91 -7.63 -11.59
C LEU A 178 -14.93 -6.26 -10.88
N THR A 179 -16.00 -5.49 -11.10
CA THR A 179 -16.09 -4.10 -10.62
C THR A 179 -16.16 -4.00 -9.12
N ASN A 180 -16.83 -4.95 -8.44
CA ASN A 180 -16.87 -4.98 -6.96
C ASN A 180 -15.52 -5.41 -6.38
N THR A 181 -14.83 -6.35 -7.03
CA THR A 181 -13.45 -6.68 -6.68
C THR A 181 -12.54 -5.46 -6.83
N ALA A 182 -12.66 -4.72 -7.92
CA ALA A 182 -11.89 -3.48 -8.12
C ALA A 182 -12.25 -2.40 -7.07
N ASP A 183 -13.52 -2.29 -6.65
CA ASP A 183 -13.91 -1.38 -5.57
C ASP A 183 -13.23 -1.75 -4.24
N LEU A 184 -13.14 -3.04 -3.93
CA LEU A 184 -12.40 -3.52 -2.77
C LEU A 184 -10.91 -3.15 -2.86
N ILE A 185 -10.29 -3.37 -4.01
CA ILE A 185 -8.86 -3.02 -4.23
C ILE A 185 -8.64 -1.50 -4.16
N ARG A 186 -9.59 -0.67 -4.61
CA ARG A 186 -9.50 0.79 -4.46
C ARG A 186 -9.48 1.23 -2.99
N LEU A 187 -10.19 0.52 -2.10
CA LEU A 187 -10.11 0.79 -0.66
C LEU A 187 -8.71 0.49 -0.13
N ILE A 188 -8.09 -0.60 -0.57
CA ILE A 188 -6.70 -0.93 -0.25
C ILE A 188 -5.76 0.17 -0.78
N ILE A 189 -5.79 0.47 -2.09
CA ILE A 189 -4.94 1.49 -2.71
C ILE A 189 -5.05 2.85 -1.99
N ARG A 190 -6.24 3.23 -1.54
CA ARG A 190 -6.46 4.46 -0.77
C ARG A 190 -5.71 4.45 0.55
N ASP A 191 -5.70 3.32 1.24
CA ASP A 191 -5.00 3.17 2.50
C ASP A 191 -3.47 3.17 2.26
N GLU A 192 -2.97 2.44 1.24
CA GLU A 192 -1.55 2.43 0.85
C GLU A 192 -1.02 3.81 0.48
N ALA A 193 -1.85 4.65 -0.17
CA ALA A 193 -1.49 6.02 -0.46
C ALA A 193 -1.25 6.86 0.82
N VAL A 194 -2.02 6.61 1.88
CA VAL A 194 -1.82 7.27 3.19
C VAL A 194 -0.62 6.68 3.92
N HIS A 195 -0.44 5.36 3.89
CA HIS A 195 0.68 4.66 4.53
C HIS A 195 2.01 5.15 3.95
N GLY A 196 2.18 5.06 2.63
CA GLY A 196 3.40 5.49 1.95
C GLY A 196 3.71 6.97 2.15
N TYR A 197 2.69 7.85 2.09
CA TYR A 197 2.85 9.27 2.39
C TYR A 197 3.33 9.51 3.82
N TYR A 198 2.70 8.90 4.82
CA TYR A 198 3.04 9.12 6.22
C TYR A 198 4.42 8.60 6.59
N ILE A 199 4.76 7.39 6.13
CA ILE A 199 6.09 6.80 6.37
C ILE A 199 7.17 7.66 5.69
N GLY A 200 6.91 8.15 4.47
CA GLY A 200 7.77 9.09 3.76
C GLY A 200 7.94 10.41 4.50
N TYR A 201 6.86 10.97 5.03
CA TYR A 201 6.94 12.16 5.90
C TYR A 201 7.83 11.92 7.13
N LYS A 202 7.68 10.79 7.81
CA LYS A 202 8.53 10.43 8.96
C LYS A 202 9.97 10.18 8.56
N TYR A 203 10.23 9.66 7.37
CA TYR A 203 11.57 9.58 6.81
C TYR A 203 12.18 10.96 6.64
N GLN A 204 11.49 11.89 5.97
CA GLN A 204 11.97 13.26 5.74
C GLN A 204 12.23 14.00 7.08
N LYS A 205 11.35 13.80 8.08
CA LYS A 205 11.58 14.31 9.44
C LYS A 205 12.83 13.73 10.10
N GLY A 206 13.15 12.48 9.81
CA GLY A 206 14.38 11.85 10.24
C GLY A 206 15.62 12.46 9.58
N LEU A 207 15.53 12.81 8.29
CA LEU A 207 16.62 13.46 7.55
C LEU A 207 17.02 14.81 8.16
N GLU A 208 16.09 15.56 8.76
CA GLU A 208 16.39 16.84 9.40
C GLU A 208 17.42 16.69 10.53
N LYS A 209 17.56 15.50 11.10
CA LYS A 209 18.38 15.20 12.29
C LYS A 209 19.74 14.55 11.99
N VAL A 210 20.04 14.28 10.72
CA VAL A 210 21.30 13.65 10.32
C VAL A 210 22.19 14.59 9.53
N SER A 211 23.50 14.28 9.45
CA SER A 211 24.49 15.09 8.74
C SER A 211 24.25 15.10 7.22
N PRO A 212 24.79 16.10 6.50
CA PRO A 212 24.70 16.12 5.02
C PRO A 212 25.26 14.85 4.37
N GLU A 213 26.37 14.32 4.88
CA GLU A 213 27.01 13.09 4.37
C GLU A 213 26.08 11.88 4.54
N LYS A 214 25.38 11.80 5.69
CA LYS A 214 24.40 10.71 5.91
C LYS A 214 23.16 10.87 5.04
N ARG A 215 22.78 12.09 4.68
CA ARG A 215 21.67 12.31 3.72
C ARG A 215 22.04 11.83 2.32
N GLU A 216 23.28 12.10 1.89
CA GLU A 216 23.82 11.64 0.61
C GLU A 216 23.87 10.10 0.59
N GLU A 217 24.42 9.45 1.63
CA GLU A 217 24.42 7.99 1.77
C GLU A 217 23.00 7.39 1.68
N LEU A 218 22.01 8.04 2.31
CA LEU A 218 20.64 7.55 2.29
C LEU A 218 19.95 7.78 0.95
N ASN A 219 20.30 8.85 0.23
CA ASN A 219 19.84 9.06 -1.15
C ASN A 219 20.37 7.99 -2.08
N ASP A 220 21.68 7.73 -2.05
CA ASP A 220 22.31 6.69 -2.86
C ASP A 220 21.71 5.32 -2.53
N PHE A 221 21.55 5.02 -1.25
CA PHE A 221 20.89 3.79 -0.79
C PHE A 221 19.44 3.67 -1.33
N ALA A 222 18.67 4.76 -1.33
CA ALA A 222 17.30 4.72 -1.84
C ALA A 222 17.26 4.44 -3.35
N LEU A 223 18.17 5.05 -4.11
CA LEU A 223 18.25 4.81 -5.56
C LEU A 223 18.72 3.38 -5.87
N ASP A 224 19.75 2.89 -5.18
CA ASP A 224 20.25 1.53 -5.35
C ASP A 224 19.18 0.49 -5.03
N LEU A 225 18.48 0.64 -3.87
CA LEU A 225 17.40 -0.26 -3.49
C LEU A 225 16.23 -0.20 -4.49
N LEU A 226 15.87 1.00 -4.96
CA LEU A 226 14.82 1.12 -5.98
C LEU A 226 15.18 0.38 -7.24
N MET A 227 16.44 0.48 -7.71
CA MET A 227 16.86 -0.22 -8.92
C MET A 227 16.88 -1.74 -8.74
N ASP A 228 17.34 -2.24 -7.60
CA ASP A 228 17.29 -3.68 -7.29
C ASP A 228 15.85 -4.20 -7.26
N LEU A 229 14.93 -3.43 -6.66
CA LEU A 229 13.51 -3.76 -6.61
C LEU A 229 12.87 -3.67 -8.00
N TYR A 230 13.22 -2.65 -8.79
CA TYR A 230 12.70 -2.45 -10.15
C TYR A 230 13.12 -3.59 -11.09
N ASP A 231 14.38 -3.99 -11.08
CA ASP A 231 14.87 -5.10 -11.89
C ASP A 231 14.16 -6.41 -11.52
N ASN A 232 13.91 -6.62 -10.23
CA ASN A 232 13.12 -7.75 -9.78
C ASN A 232 11.64 -7.64 -10.20
N GLU A 233 11.03 -6.45 -10.13
CA GLU A 233 9.65 -6.22 -10.58
C GLU A 233 9.48 -6.42 -12.09
N LEU A 234 10.50 -6.10 -12.90
CA LEU A 234 10.48 -6.44 -14.34
C LEU A 234 10.41 -7.96 -14.53
N SER A 235 11.27 -8.71 -13.83
CA SER A 235 11.28 -10.18 -13.89
C SER A 235 9.96 -10.77 -13.39
N TYR A 236 9.40 -10.25 -12.30
CA TYR A 236 8.11 -10.66 -11.75
C TYR A 236 6.96 -10.36 -12.72
N THR A 237 6.97 -9.19 -13.36
CA THR A 237 5.97 -8.80 -14.36
C THR A 237 6.04 -9.72 -15.60
N GLU A 238 7.24 -10.02 -16.06
CA GLU A 238 7.43 -10.95 -17.19
C GLU A 238 6.96 -12.37 -16.86
N GLU A 239 7.25 -12.88 -15.65
CA GLU A 239 6.75 -14.18 -15.19
C GLU A 239 5.22 -14.20 -15.11
N LEU A 240 4.63 -13.17 -14.48
CA LEU A 240 3.23 -13.15 -14.11
C LEU A 240 2.31 -12.88 -15.31
N TYR A 241 2.69 -11.92 -16.17
CA TYR A 241 1.88 -11.44 -17.30
C TYR A 241 2.30 -12.02 -18.65
N ALA A 242 3.20 -13.03 -18.68
CA ALA A 242 3.71 -13.63 -19.90
C ALA A 242 2.60 -14.00 -20.92
N GLY A 243 2.72 -13.47 -22.14
CA GLY A 243 1.82 -13.78 -23.24
C GLY A 243 0.44 -13.13 -23.19
N THR A 244 0.22 -12.19 -22.25
CA THR A 244 -1.02 -11.40 -22.19
C THR A 244 -1.00 -10.22 -23.15
N GLY A 245 0.19 -9.69 -23.47
CA GLY A 245 0.40 -8.44 -24.20
C GLY A 245 0.17 -7.19 -23.35
N TRP A 246 0.16 -7.31 -22.01
CA TRP A 246 -0.04 -6.22 -21.07
C TRP A 246 1.24 -5.80 -20.35
N GLU A 247 2.34 -6.49 -20.61
CA GLU A 247 3.61 -6.33 -19.92
C GLU A 247 4.11 -4.88 -19.96
N ASP A 248 4.01 -4.20 -21.12
CA ASP A 248 4.46 -2.83 -21.28
C ASP A 248 3.57 -1.82 -20.52
N ASP A 249 2.25 -2.02 -20.50
CA ASP A 249 1.32 -1.22 -19.70
C ASP A 249 1.60 -1.36 -18.19
N VAL A 250 1.92 -2.57 -17.73
CA VAL A 250 2.29 -2.82 -16.32
C VAL A 250 3.62 -2.16 -15.99
N LYS A 251 4.63 -2.26 -16.88
CA LYS A 251 5.94 -1.62 -16.71
C LYS A 251 5.82 -0.08 -16.62
N ALA A 252 5.01 0.54 -17.48
CA ALA A 252 4.75 1.98 -17.41
C ALA A 252 4.10 2.37 -16.08
N PHE A 253 3.17 1.56 -15.59
CA PHE A 253 2.53 1.77 -14.29
C PHE A 253 3.50 1.61 -13.11
N LEU A 254 4.47 0.69 -13.23
CA LEU A 254 5.56 0.54 -12.26
C LEU A 254 6.46 1.78 -12.23
N CYS A 255 6.92 2.28 -13.38
CA CYS A 255 7.75 3.49 -13.46
C CYS A 255 7.04 4.71 -12.85
N TYR A 256 5.74 4.87 -13.12
CA TYR A 256 4.92 5.92 -12.55
C TYR A 256 4.88 5.86 -11.01
N ASN A 257 4.66 4.68 -10.45
CA ASN A 257 4.56 4.50 -8.99
C ASN A 257 5.93 4.50 -8.30
N ALA A 258 7.00 4.07 -8.96
CA ALA A 258 8.37 4.25 -8.48
C ALA A 258 8.73 5.74 -8.32
N ASN A 259 8.38 6.58 -9.30
CA ASN A 259 8.53 8.03 -9.18
C ASN A 259 7.74 8.60 -8.00
N LYS A 260 6.50 8.12 -7.77
CA LYS A 260 5.71 8.53 -6.60
C LYS A 260 6.34 8.10 -5.28
N ALA A 261 6.89 6.91 -5.21
CA ALA A 261 7.61 6.44 -4.02
C ALA A 261 8.82 7.33 -3.71
N LEU A 262 9.60 7.72 -4.73
CA LEU A 262 10.70 8.68 -4.57
C LEU A 262 10.18 10.05 -4.08
N MET A 263 9.08 10.55 -4.63
CA MET A 263 8.47 11.83 -4.17
C MET A 263 8.01 11.75 -2.71
N ASN A 264 7.46 10.62 -2.26
CA ASN A 264 7.12 10.40 -0.84
C ASN A 264 8.36 10.46 0.06
N LEU A 265 9.52 10.02 -0.43
CA LEU A 265 10.80 10.14 0.27
C LEU A 265 11.42 11.55 0.17
N GLY A 266 10.86 12.45 -0.64
CA GLY A 266 11.39 13.80 -0.87
C GLY A 266 12.48 13.86 -1.94
N TYR A 267 12.55 12.86 -2.82
CA TYR A 267 13.49 12.77 -3.94
C TYR A 267 12.82 13.12 -5.28
N GLU A 268 13.65 13.47 -6.27
CA GLU A 268 13.20 13.72 -7.63
C GLU A 268 12.81 12.41 -8.34
N ALA A 269 11.95 12.54 -9.35
CA ALA A 269 11.56 11.40 -10.19
C ALA A 269 12.78 10.86 -10.96
N LEU A 270 12.94 9.53 -11.00
CA LEU A 270 14.02 8.85 -11.69
C LEU A 270 13.65 8.48 -13.14
N PHE A 271 12.43 7.98 -13.33
CA PHE A 271 11.97 7.53 -14.64
C PHE A 271 11.39 8.71 -15.43
N PRO A 272 11.82 8.90 -16.70
CA PRO A 272 11.32 9.98 -17.53
C PRO A 272 9.83 9.81 -17.86
N PRO A 273 9.11 10.91 -18.18
CA PRO A 273 7.66 10.89 -18.41
C PRO A 273 7.19 9.84 -19.43
N GLU A 274 7.95 9.64 -20.50
CA GLU A 274 7.64 8.66 -21.56
C GLU A 274 7.67 7.21 -21.10
N MET A 275 8.45 6.88 -20.06
CA MET A 275 8.46 5.55 -19.43
C MET A 275 7.35 5.38 -18.40
N ALA A 276 6.83 6.47 -17.87
CA ALA A 276 5.83 6.53 -16.81
C ALA A 276 4.44 6.94 -17.34
N GLU A 277 4.21 6.84 -18.66
CA GLU A 277 2.93 7.17 -19.28
C GLU A 277 1.91 6.06 -19.07
N VAL A 278 1.08 6.22 -18.04
CA VAL A 278 0.07 5.22 -17.68
C VAL A 278 -1.12 5.28 -18.63
N ASN A 279 -1.59 4.12 -19.04
CA ASN A 279 -2.81 3.98 -19.84
C ASN A 279 -3.98 4.75 -19.21
N PRO A 280 -4.61 5.71 -19.92
CA PRO A 280 -5.69 6.54 -19.39
C PRO A 280 -6.88 5.75 -18.84
N ALA A 281 -7.16 4.55 -19.39
CA ALA A 281 -8.24 3.70 -18.90
C ALA A 281 -7.93 3.13 -17.51
N ILE A 282 -6.65 2.88 -17.20
CA ILE A 282 -6.21 2.44 -15.87
C ILE A 282 -6.31 3.60 -14.87
N LEU A 283 -5.86 4.81 -15.25
CA LEU A 283 -6.00 6.00 -14.40
C LEU A 283 -7.47 6.30 -14.09
N ALA A 284 -8.35 6.22 -15.09
CA ALA A 284 -9.80 6.40 -14.91
C ALA A 284 -10.39 5.31 -13.99
N ALA A 285 -9.89 4.08 -14.09
CA ALA A 285 -10.33 2.98 -13.22
C ALA A 285 -9.87 3.15 -11.77
N LEU A 286 -8.73 3.80 -11.52
CA LEU A 286 -8.28 4.14 -10.18
C LEU A 286 -9.19 5.17 -9.49
N SER A 287 -9.75 6.12 -10.23
CA SER A 287 -10.58 7.22 -9.72
C SER A 287 -11.90 7.32 -10.49
N PRO A 288 -12.85 6.39 -10.31
CA PRO A 288 -14.10 6.36 -11.07
C PRO A 288 -15.02 7.57 -10.80
N ASN A 289 -14.82 8.29 -9.70
CA ASN A 289 -15.58 9.48 -9.28
C ASN A 289 -14.74 10.77 -9.42
N ALA A 290 -14.05 10.94 -10.55
CA ALA A 290 -13.20 12.12 -10.80
C ALA A 290 -13.95 13.47 -10.73
N ASP A 291 -15.29 13.47 -10.74
CA ASP A 291 -16.13 14.67 -10.53
C ASP A 291 -16.18 15.12 -9.06
N GLU A 292 -15.84 14.26 -8.12
CA GLU A 292 -15.56 14.62 -6.73
C GLU A 292 -14.06 14.94 -6.61
N ASN A 293 -13.69 16.08 -7.15
CA ASN A 293 -12.36 16.65 -7.29
C ASN A 293 -11.53 16.63 -6.02
N HIS A 294 -11.04 15.46 -5.62
CA HIS A 294 -9.98 15.35 -4.63
C HIS A 294 -8.99 14.32 -5.14
N ASP A 295 -7.82 14.85 -5.44
CA ASP A 295 -6.62 14.15 -5.80
C ASP A 295 -6.50 12.85 -4.98
N PHE A 296 -6.86 11.73 -5.58
CA PHE A 296 -6.79 10.41 -4.99
C PHE A 296 -5.38 10.13 -4.45
N PHE A 297 -4.40 10.82 -5.02
CA PHE A 297 -2.98 10.75 -4.68
C PHE A 297 -2.53 11.83 -3.69
N SER A 298 -3.28 12.93 -3.51
CA SER A 298 -2.98 13.96 -2.50
C SER A 298 -3.61 13.67 -1.14
N GLY A 299 -4.31 12.56 -1.08
CA GLY A 299 -4.79 12.08 0.21
C GLY A 299 -5.99 12.81 0.80
N SER A 300 -6.81 13.52 0.05
CA SER A 300 -7.96 14.29 0.53
C SER A 300 -9.31 13.76 0.03
N GLY A 301 -9.61 12.47 0.18
CA GLY A 301 -10.94 11.91 -0.11
C GLY A 301 -11.61 11.41 1.17
N SER A 302 -12.65 12.08 1.65
CA SER A 302 -13.51 11.58 2.72
C SER A 302 -14.86 11.14 2.14
N SER A 303 -15.15 9.86 2.14
CA SER A 303 -16.47 9.35 1.76
C SER A 303 -17.18 8.53 2.84
N TYR A 304 -16.77 8.66 4.11
CA TYR A 304 -17.54 8.10 5.23
C TYR A 304 -17.70 9.19 6.29
N VAL A 305 -18.92 9.71 6.41
CA VAL A 305 -19.28 10.64 7.49
C VAL A 305 -19.53 9.81 8.74
N MET A 306 -18.50 9.59 9.55
CA MET A 306 -18.73 9.39 10.98
C MET A 306 -19.19 10.73 11.54
N GLY A 307 -20.27 10.72 12.30
CA GLY A 307 -20.82 11.93 12.90
C GLY A 307 -19.71 12.74 13.57
N LYS A 308 -19.59 14.02 13.23
CA LYS A 308 -18.65 14.92 13.91
C LYS A 308 -19.01 14.93 15.37
N ALA A 309 -18.07 14.52 16.22
CA ALA A 309 -18.14 14.90 17.63
C ALA A 309 -18.20 16.42 17.68
N VAL A 310 -19.24 16.96 18.28
CA VAL A 310 -19.33 18.40 18.56
C VAL A 310 -18.26 18.68 19.60
N GLU A 311 -17.33 19.62 19.30
CA GLU A 311 -16.43 20.12 20.32
C GLU A 311 -17.26 20.68 21.46
N THR A 312 -17.18 20.04 22.63
CA THR A 312 -17.75 20.58 23.87
C THR A 312 -16.82 21.66 24.38
N LYS A 313 -17.35 22.84 24.63
CA LYS A 313 -16.66 23.95 25.27
C LYS A 313 -16.83 23.84 26.78
N ASP A 314 -15.92 24.47 27.55
CA ASP A 314 -16.00 24.50 29.02
C ASP A 314 -17.35 25.02 29.53
N GLU A 315 -18.00 25.90 28.76
CA GLU A 315 -19.35 26.45 29.04
C GLU A 315 -20.48 25.41 28.95
N ASP A 316 -20.25 24.27 28.29
CA ASP A 316 -21.23 23.18 28.16
C ASP A 316 -21.31 22.30 29.45
N TRP A 317 -20.43 22.55 30.45
CA TRP A 317 -20.33 21.79 31.69
C TRP A 317 -20.76 22.55 32.93
N ASP A 318 -21.32 23.78 32.82
CA ASP A 318 -21.89 24.51 33.89
C ASP A 318 -23.30 23.96 34.22
N PHE A 319 -23.37 23.11 35.28
CA PHE A 319 -24.59 22.60 35.88
C PHE A 319 -24.92 23.34 37.17
#